data_82c0997a030a8fadbd06df43d1d39bb0
#
_entry.id   82c0997a030a8fadbd06df43d1d39bb0
#
_cell.length_a   1.000
_cell.length_b   1.000
_cell.length_c   1.000
_cell.angle_alpha   90.00
_cell.angle_beta   90.00
_cell.angle_gamma   90.00
#
_symmetry.space_group_name_H-M   'P 1'
#
loop_
_entity.id
_entity.type
_entity.pdbx_description
1 polymer ?
#
loop_
_entity_poly.entity_id
_entity_poly.type
_entity_poly.pdbx_seq_one_letter_code
_entity_poly.pdbx_strand_id
1 'polypeptide(L)'
;YSLPALAENGYPRLNRLPVSIRIVLESLLRNCDGLKVTEKDVDNLASWNANNPGSYEIPFTVARIVLQDLTGVPLLVDLAAMRSAVAGLGKDASVIEPLVPVDLVVDHSVQVDWAGCTDALEKNLDIEFQRNAERYEFLKWGQQAFQTFSVVPPSVGIVHQVNLEYLAQGVMEKDGVYFPDTLVGTDSHTTMINGIGVVGWGVGGIEAEAGMLGQPVTFLVPEVVGVHM
;
A
#
# COMPACT_ATOMS: atom_id res chain seq x y z
N TYR A 1 0.22 -13.03 -16.42
CA TYR A 1 -1.20 -12.67 -16.56
C TYR A 1 -1.31 -11.60 -17.61
N SER A 2 -1.99 -11.93 -18.74
CA SER A 2 -1.93 -11.12 -19.94
C SER A 2 -3.31 -10.55 -20.26
N LEU A 3 -3.47 -9.23 -20.15
CA LEU A 3 -4.68 -8.54 -20.62
C LEU A 3 -4.92 -8.68 -22.13
N PRO A 4 -3.90 -8.66 -23.02
CA PRO A 4 -4.10 -9.02 -24.42
C PRO A 4 -4.68 -10.43 -24.62
N ALA A 5 -4.17 -11.43 -23.92
CA ALA A 5 -4.72 -12.78 -24.01
C ALA A 5 -6.17 -12.84 -23.49
N LEU A 6 -6.50 -12.09 -22.42
CA LEU A 6 -7.89 -11.97 -21.95
C LEU A 6 -8.79 -11.32 -23.03
N ALA A 7 -8.29 -10.32 -23.73
CA ALA A 7 -9.02 -9.68 -24.83
C ALA A 7 -9.36 -10.66 -25.97
N GLU A 8 -8.44 -11.56 -26.31
CA GLU A 8 -8.64 -12.62 -27.33
C GLU A 8 -9.65 -13.67 -26.85
N ASN A 9 -9.78 -13.87 -25.56
CA ASN A 9 -10.66 -14.86 -24.93
C ASN A 9 -12.03 -14.30 -24.50
N GLY A 10 -12.59 -13.34 -25.21
CA GLY A 10 -13.98 -12.91 -25.03
C GLY A 10 -14.17 -11.46 -24.64
N TYR A 11 -13.10 -10.68 -24.39
CA TYR A 11 -13.18 -9.30 -23.96
C TYR A 11 -12.53 -8.30 -24.94
N PRO A 12 -12.99 -8.19 -26.20
CA PRO A 12 -12.30 -7.42 -27.26
C PRO A 12 -12.23 -5.90 -27.00
N ARG A 13 -12.95 -5.40 -25.99
CA ARG A 13 -13.00 -3.98 -25.65
C ARG A 13 -12.03 -3.57 -24.54
N LEU A 14 -11.20 -4.46 -23.99
CA LEU A 14 -10.26 -4.15 -22.92
C LEU A 14 -9.35 -2.95 -23.22
N ASN A 15 -8.92 -2.81 -24.46
CA ASN A 15 -8.08 -1.68 -24.89
C ASN A 15 -8.77 -0.30 -24.80
N ARG A 16 -10.09 -0.28 -24.65
CA ARG A 16 -10.89 0.96 -24.51
C ARG A 16 -11.16 1.31 -23.04
N LEU A 17 -10.84 0.41 -22.11
CA LEU A 17 -10.96 0.69 -20.70
C LEU A 17 -9.94 1.76 -20.26
N PRO A 18 -10.29 2.63 -19.31
CA PRO A 18 -9.33 3.53 -18.67
C PRO A 18 -8.11 2.78 -18.16
N VAL A 19 -6.94 3.43 -18.15
CA VAL A 19 -5.70 2.80 -17.69
C VAL A 19 -5.83 2.33 -16.24
N SER A 20 -6.45 3.13 -15.37
CA SER A 20 -6.72 2.77 -13.97
C SER A 20 -7.54 1.50 -13.84
N ILE A 21 -8.61 1.34 -14.63
CA ILE A 21 -9.43 0.11 -14.64
C ILE A 21 -8.60 -1.09 -15.13
N ARG A 22 -7.75 -0.92 -16.14
CA ARG A 22 -6.88 -2.00 -16.63
C ARG A 22 -5.85 -2.45 -15.61
N ILE A 23 -5.31 -1.51 -14.80
CA ILE A 23 -4.38 -1.82 -13.71
C ILE A 23 -5.09 -2.65 -12.63
N VAL A 24 -6.29 -2.24 -12.21
CA VAL A 24 -7.07 -3.01 -11.23
C VAL A 24 -7.46 -4.38 -11.80
N LEU A 25 -7.87 -4.46 -13.07
CA LEU A 25 -8.20 -5.72 -13.75
C LEU A 25 -7.00 -6.67 -13.83
N GLU A 26 -5.79 -6.16 -14.06
CA GLU A 26 -4.57 -6.97 -14.00
C GLU A 26 -4.39 -7.59 -12.62
N SER A 27 -4.58 -6.81 -11.55
CA SER A 27 -4.48 -7.32 -10.19
C SER A 27 -5.53 -8.41 -9.91
N LEU A 28 -6.79 -8.22 -10.33
CA LEU A 28 -7.82 -9.25 -10.20
C LEU A 28 -7.43 -10.53 -10.95
N LEU A 29 -7.00 -10.40 -12.20
CA LEU A 29 -6.61 -11.54 -13.04
C LEU A 29 -5.43 -12.32 -12.44
N ARG A 30 -4.45 -11.61 -11.89
CA ARG A 30 -3.25 -12.20 -11.28
C ARG A 30 -3.55 -12.90 -9.97
N ASN A 31 -4.50 -12.39 -9.19
CA ASN A 31 -4.87 -12.92 -7.87
C ASN A 31 -6.15 -13.76 -7.90
N CYS A 32 -6.67 -14.12 -9.07
CA CYS A 32 -7.86 -14.95 -9.21
C CYS A 32 -7.57 -16.37 -8.71
N ASP A 33 -8.06 -16.68 -7.52
CA ASP A 33 -7.89 -17.96 -6.84
C ASP A 33 -9.20 -18.75 -6.66
N GLY A 34 -10.31 -18.16 -7.10
CA GLY A 34 -11.65 -18.71 -6.95
C GLY A 34 -12.25 -18.59 -5.55
N LEU A 35 -11.53 -17.96 -4.59
CA LEU A 35 -11.94 -17.78 -3.20
C LEU A 35 -12.03 -16.30 -2.83
N LYS A 36 -10.89 -15.60 -2.80
CA LYS A 36 -10.78 -14.19 -2.47
C LYS A 36 -11.08 -13.32 -3.69
N VAL A 37 -10.60 -13.73 -4.84
CA VAL A 37 -10.86 -13.12 -6.15
C VAL A 37 -11.41 -14.19 -7.07
N THR A 38 -12.62 -13.99 -7.57
CA THR A 38 -13.32 -14.97 -8.40
C THR A 38 -13.27 -14.60 -9.89
N GLU A 39 -13.54 -15.57 -10.77
CA GLU A 39 -13.71 -15.31 -12.19
C GLU A 39 -14.80 -14.28 -12.45
N LYS A 40 -15.87 -14.27 -11.64
CA LYS A 40 -16.95 -13.29 -11.75
C LYS A 40 -16.46 -11.86 -11.49
N ASP A 41 -15.51 -11.66 -10.59
CA ASP A 41 -14.93 -10.32 -10.33
C ASP A 41 -14.12 -9.84 -11.53
N VAL A 42 -13.37 -10.74 -12.17
CA VAL A 42 -12.65 -10.47 -13.42
C VAL A 42 -13.62 -10.12 -14.54
N ASP A 43 -14.69 -10.93 -14.73
CA ASP A 43 -15.72 -10.72 -15.76
C ASP A 43 -16.44 -9.39 -15.57
N ASN A 44 -16.84 -9.07 -14.36
CA ASN A 44 -17.50 -7.82 -14.01
C ASN A 44 -16.64 -6.61 -14.41
N LEU A 45 -15.37 -6.62 -14.01
CA LEU A 45 -14.48 -5.48 -14.27
C LEU A 45 -14.02 -5.43 -15.74
N ALA A 46 -13.83 -6.58 -16.41
CA ALA A 46 -13.52 -6.63 -17.84
C ALA A 46 -14.66 -6.08 -18.70
N SER A 47 -15.89 -6.15 -18.19
CA SER A 47 -17.11 -5.62 -18.82
C SER A 47 -17.47 -4.19 -18.41
N TRP A 48 -16.61 -3.49 -17.65
CA TRP A 48 -16.84 -2.15 -17.16
C TRP A 48 -17.26 -1.18 -18.27
N ASN A 49 -18.25 -0.33 -17.99
CA ASN A 49 -18.79 0.63 -18.94
C ASN A 49 -18.91 2.03 -18.28
N ALA A 50 -18.34 3.04 -18.89
CA ALA A 50 -18.34 4.42 -18.39
C ALA A 50 -19.75 5.02 -18.16
N ASN A 51 -20.74 4.61 -18.95
CA ASN A 51 -22.12 5.11 -18.81
C ASN A 51 -22.92 4.38 -17.73
N ASN A 52 -22.47 3.20 -17.31
CA ASN A 52 -23.05 2.40 -16.25
C ASN A 52 -21.97 1.50 -15.66
N PRO A 53 -21.14 2.02 -14.75
CA PRO A 53 -20.04 1.25 -14.16
C PRO A 53 -20.52 0.07 -13.31
N GLY A 54 -21.75 0.10 -12.85
CA GLY A 54 -22.31 -0.90 -11.95
C GLY A 54 -22.23 -0.47 -10.48
N SER A 55 -22.65 -1.36 -9.59
CA SER A 55 -22.66 -1.15 -8.12
C SER A 55 -22.18 -2.41 -7.39
N TYR A 56 -21.14 -3.06 -7.89
CA TYR A 56 -20.53 -4.23 -7.28
C TYR A 56 -19.22 -3.86 -6.58
N GLU A 57 -18.79 -4.72 -5.67
CA GLU A 57 -17.52 -4.59 -4.96
C GLU A 57 -16.40 -5.27 -5.74
N ILE A 58 -15.19 -4.73 -5.62
CA ILE A 58 -13.98 -5.23 -6.23
C ILE A 58 -13.01 -5.65 -5.13
N PRO A 59 -12.58 -6.92 -5.08
CA PRO A 59 -11.55 -7.40 -4.15
C PRO A 59 -10.15 -7.12 -4.72
N PHE A 60 -9.58 -5.96 -4.40
CA PHE A 60 -8.32 -5.49 -4.96
C PHE A 60 -7.12 -5.88 -4.09
N THR A 61 -6.19 -6.65 -4.63
CA THR A 61 -4.92 -6.97 -3.98
C THR A 61 -3.84 -5.98 -4.44
N VAL A 62 -3.35 -5.17 -3.50
CA VAL A 62 -2.32 -4.15 -3.76
C VAL A 62 -0.93 -4.75 -3.88
N ALA A 63 -0.03 -4.05 -4.57
CA ALA A 63 1.36 -4.47 -4.70
C ALA A 63 2.18 -4.15 -3.44
N ARG A 64 1.87 -3.08 -2.73
CA ARG A 64 2.53 -2.67 -1.48
C ARG A 64 1.66 -1.75 -0.64
N ILE A 65 2.13 -1.46 0.58
CA ILE A 65 1.44 -0.61 1.54
C ILE A 65 2.40 0.49 2.01
N VAL A 66 1.89 1.72 2.11
CA VAL A 66 2.63 2.86 2.65
C VAL A 66 1.90 3.38 3.88
N LEU A 67 2.62 3.49 4.98
CA LEU A 67 2.11 3.92 6.27
C LEU A 67 2.74 5.25 6.67
N GLN A 68 1.93 6.16 7.17
CA GLN A 68 2.43 7.25 8.00
C GLN A 68 2.58 6.78 9.46
N ASP A 69 3.38 7.45 10.26
CA ASP A 69 3.79 6.95 11.57
C ASP A 69 2.69 6.96 12.65
N LEU A 70 1.71 7.87 12.59
CA LEU A 70 0.63 7.92 13.59
C LEU A 70 -0.29 6.68 13.53
N THR A 71 -0.51 6.14 12.34
CA THR A 71 -1.30 4.92 12.13
C THR A 71 -0.44 3.67 11.97
N GLY A 72 0.75 3.80 11.42
CA GLY A 72 1.64 2.68 11.14
C GLY A 72 2.30 2.06 12.37
N VAL A 73 2.63 2.85 13.39
CA VAL A 73 3.17 2.31 14.65
C VAL A 73 2.15 1.39 15.34
N PRO A 74 0.87 1.74 15.50
CA PRO A 74 -0.14 0.79 15.99
C PRO A 74 -0.22 -0.50 15.18
N LEU A 75 -0.17 -0.45 13.86
CA LEU A 75 -0.18 -1.65 13.02
C LEU A 75 1.04 -2.55 13.26
N LEU A 76 2.21 -1.97 13.48
CA LEU A 76 3.40 -2.74 13.86
C LEU A 76 3.21 -3.38 15.25
N VAL A 77 2.51 -2.71 16.18
CA VAL A 77 2.17 -3.30 17.49
C VAL A 77 1.26 -4.52 17.32
N ASP A 78 0.28 -4.47 16.42
CA ASP A 78 -0.60 -5.59 16.13
C ASP A 78 0.17 -6.78 15.55
N LEU A 79 1.07 -6.56 14.58
CA LEU A 79 1.95 -7.61 14.06
C LEU A 79 2.85 -8.20 15.17
N ALA A 80 3.37 -7.38 16.08
CA ALA A 80 4.17 -7.85 17.22
C ALA A 80 3.32 -8.68 18.19
N ALA A 81 2.08 -8.27 18.45
CA ALA A 81 1.13 -9.03 19.28
C ALA A 81 0.78 -10.38 18.66
N MET A 82 0.58 -10.44 17.34
CA MET A 82 0.36 -11.70 16.61
C MET A 82 1.56 -12.64 16.77
N ARG A 83 2.80 -12.13 16.64
CA ARG A 83 4.03 -12.92 16.88
C ARG A 83 4.09 -13.46 18.31
N SER A 84 3.74 -12.63 19.27
CA SER A 84 3.70 -13.03 20.70
C SER A 84 2.66 -14.13 20.95
N ALA A 85 1.49 -14.03 20.33
CA ALA A 85 0.44 -15.04 20.43
C ALA A 85 0.90 -16.39 19.80
N VAL A 86 1.53 -16.36 18.64
CA VAL A 86 2.06 -17.56 17.96
C VAL A 86 3.16 -18.21 18.80
N ALA A 87 4.07 -17.43 19.38
CA ALA A 87 5.12 -17.91 20.27
C ALA A 87 4.52 -18.53 21.55
N GLY A 88 3.47 -17.93 22.11
CA GLY A 88 2.72 -18.47 23.25
C GLY A 88 2.06 -19.83 22.97
N LEU A 89 1.78 -20.13 21.71
CA LEU A 89 1.30 -21.45 21.24
C LEU A 89 2.45 -22.44 20.97
N GLY A 90 3.69 -22.08 21.24
CA GLY A 90 4.88 -22.90 21.02
C GLY A 90 5.25 -23.06 19.55
N LYS A 91 4.80 -22.14 18.67
CA LYS A 91 5.09 -22.13 17.23
C LYS A 91 6.09 -21.05 16.88
N ASP A 92 6.68 -21.16 15.70
CA ASP A 92 7.61 -20.15 15.18
C ASP A 92 6.89 -18.85 14.88
N ALA A 93 7.26 -17.77 15.58
CA ALA A 93 6.70 -16.45 15.42
C ALA A 93 6.98 -15.82 14.03
N SER A 94 8.02 -16.28 13.33
CA SER A 94 8.41 -15.78 12.01
C SER A 94 7.37 -16.05 10.93
N VAL A 95 6.39 -16.94 11.17
CA VAL A 95 5.26 -17.17 10.26
C VAL A 95 4.36 -15.93 10.12
N ILE A 96 4.41 -15.03 11.10
CA ILE A 96 3.74 -13.72 11.00
C ILE A 96 4.68 -12.76 10.28
N GLU A 97 4.38 -12.53 9.02
CA GLU A 97 5.14 -11.66 8.11
C GLU A 97 4.15 -10.95 7.17
N PRO A 98 4.31 -9.65 6.89
CA PRO A 98 3.53 -9.01 5.83
C PRO A 98 3.75 -9.71 4.49
N LEU A 99 2.68 -9.97 3.76
CA LEU A 99 2.72 -10.69 2.47
C LEU A 99 3.01 -9.78 1.28
N VAL A 100 3.01 -8.47 1.52
CA VAL A 100 3.40 -7.42 0.57
C VAL A 100 4.39 -6.47 1.23
N PRO A 101 5.26 -5.79 0.47
CA PRO A 101 6.17 -4.78 1.03
C PRO A 101 5.41 -3.68 1.77
N VAL A 102 5.93 -3.26 2.91
CA VAL A 102 5.37 -2.21 3.76
C VAL A 102 6.45 -1.18 4.06
N ASP A 103 6.19 0.08 3.70
CA ASP A 103 7.05 1.21 4.00
C ASP A 103 6.36 2.12 5.02
N LEU A 104 6.96 2.28 6.19
CA LEU A 104 6.51 3.23 7.20
C LEU A 104 7.39 4.47 7.15
N VAL A 105 6.79 5.65 6.98
CA VAL A 105 7.50 6.92 6.95
C VAL A 105 7.21 7.69 8.22
N VAL A 106 8.28 8.12 8.92
CA VAL A 106 8.17 8.95 10.11
C VAL A 106 8.17 10.42 9.70
N ASP A 107 6.98 11.03 9.70
CA ASP A 107 6.83 12.42 9.29
C ASP A 107 5.69 13.17 10.02
N HIS A 108 4.52 12.61 10.14
CA HIS A 108 3.33 13.29 10.69
C HIS A 108 3.44 13.62 12.18
N SER A 109 4.20 12.86 12.94
CA SER A 109 4.40 13.06 14.37
C SER A 109 5.59 14.00 14.70
N VAL A 110 6.40 14.36 13.70
CA VAL A 110 7.59 15.19 13.90
C VAL A 110 7.20 16.62 14.20
N GLN A 111 7.77 17.19 15.27
CA GLN A 111 7.49 18.55 15.72
C GLN A 111 8.70 19.46 15.50
N VAL A 112 8.45 20.74 15.24
CA VAL A 112 9.48 21.78 15.13
C VAL A 112 9.49 22.58 16.42
N ASP A 113 10.52 22.36 17.25
CA ASP A 113 10.76 23.11 18.50
C ASP A 113 11.66 24.32 18.25
N TRP A 114 12.56 24.24 17.26
CA TRP A 114 13.52 25.30 16.89
C TRP A 114 13.33 25.71 15.42
N ALA A 115 13.30 27.00 15.18
CA ALA A 115 13.19 27.60 13.85
C ALA A 115 14.04 28.88 13.72
N GLY A 116 14.39 29.26 12.49
CA GLY A 116 15.07 30.49 12.19
C GLY A 116 16.54 30.58 12.65
N CYS A 117 17.16 29.45 12.99
CA CYS A 117 18.58 29.33 13.30
C CYS A 117 19.26 28.27 12.43
N THR A 118 20.57 28.41 12.22
CA THR A 118 21.34 27.54 11.29
C THR A 118 21.43 26.10 11.77
N ASP A 119 21.32 25.83 13.05
CA ASP A 119 21.40 24.54 13.72
C ASP A 119 20.01 23.99 14.10
N ALA A 120 18.93 24.60 13.59
CA ALA A 120 17.55 24.20 13.90
C ALA A 120 17.27 22.74 13.57
N LEU A 121 17.74 22.24 12.43
CA LEU A 121 17.52 20.85 12.01
C LEU A 121 18.15 19.87 12.99
N GLU A 122 19.42 20.07 13.36
CA GLU A 122 20.13 19.21 14.30
C GLU A 122 19.44 19.18 15.67
N LYS A 123 19.11 20.36 16.22
CA LYS A 123 18.40 20.48 17.49
C LYS A 123 17.02 19.78 17.49
N ASN A 124 16.26 19.94 16.42
CA ASN A 124 14.96 19.28 16.31
C ASN A 124 15.11 17.76 16.24
N LEU A 125 16.10 17.25 15.53
CA LEU A 125 16.37 15.80 15.46
C LEU A 125 16.78 15.25 16.83
N ASP A 126 17.67 15.92 17.54
CA ASP A 126 18.08 15.50 18.88
C ASP A 126 16.89 15.42 19.84
N ILE A 127 16.01 16.42 19.82
CA ILE A 127 14.81 16.45 20.65
C ILE A 127 13.84 15.34 20.21
N GLU A 128 13.65 15.14 18.91
CA GLU A 128 12.77 14.10 18.37
C GLU A 128 13.20 12.70 18.83
N PHE A 129 14.49 12.39 18.69
CA PHE A 129 15.02 11.09 19.11
C PHE A 129 14.99 10.90 20.63
N GLN A 130 15.27 11.95 21.41
CA GLN A 130 15.18 11.89 22.87
C GLN A 130 13.72 11.71 23.34
N ARG A 131 12.80 12.47 22.78
CA ARG A 131 11.37 12.45 23.14
C ARG A 131 10.71 11.13 22.80
N ASN A 132 11.10 10.49 21.72
CA ASN A 132 10.48 9.31 21.15
C ASN A 132 11.41 8.08 21.12
N ALA A 133 12.37 7.98 22.05
CA ALA A 133 13.40 6.94 22.05
C ALA A 133 12.79 5.52 21.97
N GLU A 134 11.84 5.21 22.82
CA GLU A 134 11.17 3.88 22.85
C GLU A 134 10.47 3.55 21.52
N ARG A 135 9.85 4.54 20.88
CA ARG A 135 9.21 4.37 19.57
C ARG A 135 10.24 4.02 18.50
N TYR A 136 11.37 4.70 18.49
CA TYR A 136 12.44 4.43 17.51
C TYR A 136 13.13 3.09 17.75
N GLU A 137 13.31 2.68 19.00
CA GLU A 137 13.78 1.34 19.32
C GLU A 137 12.81 0.27 18.81
N PHE A 138 11.51 0.47 19.01
CA PHE A 138 10.46 -0.42 18.51
C PHE A 138 10.40 -0.48 16.99
N LEU A 139 10.47 0.66 16.31
CA LEU A 139 10.53 0.71 14.84
C LEU A 139 11.78 0.01 14.28
N LYS A 140 12.93 0.20 14.95
CA LYS A 140 14.17 -0.47 14.60
C LYS A 140 14.07 -1.99 14.76
N TRP A 141 13.43 -2.43 15.84
CA TRP A 141 13.12 -3.85 16.05
C TRP A 141 12.23 -4.37 14.91
N GLY A 142 11.15 -3.67 14.55
CA GLY A 142 10.24 -4.06 13.48
C GLY A 142 10.96 -4.26 12.15
N GLN A 143 11.82 -3.30 11.79
CA GLN A 143 12.64 -3.37 10.58
C GLN A 143 13.62 -4.56 10.55
N GLN A 144 14.03 -5.05 11.72
CA GLN A 144 14.90 -6.22 11.85
C GLN A 144 14.10 -7.53 11.95
N ALA A 145 12.91 -7.47 12.53
CA ALA A 145 12.07 -8.62 12.76
C ALA A 145 11.29 -9.08 11.52
N PHE A 146 10.89 -8.14 10.67
CA PHE A 146 10.13 -8.40 9.45
C PHE A 146 10.98 -8.13 8.21
N GLN A 147 10.95 -9.03 7.23
CA GLN A 147 11.75 -8.93 6.00
C GLN A 147 11.18 -7.92 5.01
N THR A 148 9.85 -7.79 5.01
CA THR A 148 9.10 -6.96 4.06
C THR A 148 8.69 -5.60 4.64
N PHE A 149 9.17 -5.25 5.85
CA PHE A 149 8.87 -4.01 6.53
C PHE A 149 10.08 -3.07 6.57
N SER A 150 9.94 -1.87 6.04
CA SER A 150 10.97 -0.84 6.09
C SER A 150 10.48 0.43 6.78
N VAL A 151 11.41 1.20 7.31
CA VAL A 151 11.15 2.47 8.00
C VAL A 151 12.01 3.58 7.40
N VAL A 152 11.37 4.64 6.94
CA VAL A 152 12.03 5.89 6.55
C VAL A 152 12.12 6.78 7.78
N PRO A 153 13.32 7.17 8.21
CA PRO A 153 13.52 7.98 9.41
C PRO A 153 12.97 9.41 9.24
N PRO A 154 12.85 10.19 10.35
CA PRO A 154 12.43 11.58 10.30
C PRO A 154 13.39 12.45 9.47
N SER A 155 12.91 13.59 8.99
CA SER A 155 13.64 14.59 8.21
C SER A 155 14.02 14.21 6.78
N VAL A 156 13.48 13.12 6.24
CA VAL A 156 13.64 12.75 4.83
C VAL A 156 12.57 13.43 3.95
N GLY A 157 11.43 13.76 4.52
CA GLY A 157 10.33 14.44 3.84
C GLY A 157 8.98 13.78 4.14
N ILE A 158 7.91 14.46 3.76
CA ILE A 158 6.55 13.99 4.00
C ILE A 158 6.23 12.76 3.14
N VAL A 159 5.51 11.78 3.72
CA VAL A 159 5.27 10.47 3.10
C VAL A 159 4.57 10.57 1.74
N HIS A 160 3.52 11.39 1.64
CA HIS A 160 2.68 11.47 0.44
C HIS A 160 3.17 12.49 -0.61
N GLN A 161 4.39 12.97 -0.49
CA GLN A 161 5.05 13.86 -1.45
C GLN A 161 6.40 13.26 -1.85
N VAL A 162 7.47 13.66 -1.17
CA VAL A 162 8.84 13.26 -1.52
C VAL A 162 9.04 11.74 -1.43
N ASN A 163 8.55 11.11 -0.34
CA ASN A 163 8.77 9.68 -0.13
C ASN A 163 7.97 8.81 -1.10
N LEU A 164 6.75 9.19 -1.50
CA LEU A 164 6.01 8.43 -2.51
C LEU A 164 6.75 8.38 -3.85
N GLU A 165 7.30 9.49 -4.31
CA GLU A 165 8.10 9.52 -5.54
C GLU A 165 9.36 8.66 -5.42
N TYR A 166 10.05 8.72 -4.28
CA TYR A 166 11.26 7.94 -4.05
C TYR A 166 10.99 6.44 -3.94
N LEU A 167 9.91 6.04 -3.27
CA LEU A 167 9.55 4.66 -3.03
C LEU A 167 8.85 4.00 -4.24
N ALA A 168 8.26 4.80 -5.15
CA ALA A 168 7.53 4.28 -6.29
C ALA A 168 8.46 3.56 -7.28
N GLN A 169 8.04 2.37 -7.71
CA GLN A 169 8.79 1.55 -8.67
C GLN A 169 8.17 1.56 -10.06
N GLY A 170 6.88 1.90 -10.18
CA GLY A 170 6.11 1.86 -11.42
C GLY A 170 5.78 0.43 -11.87
N VAL A 171 6.75 -0.46 -11.85
CA VAL A 171 6.59 -1.90 -12.14
C VAL A 171 7.24 -2.70 -11.01
N MET A 172 6.47 -3.59 -10.43
CA MET A 172 6.91 -4.54 -9.41
C MET A 172 7.26 -5.89 -10.05
N GLU A 173 8.13 -6.63 -9.37
CA GLU A 173 8.44 -8.01 -9.73
C GLU A 173 8.30 -8.90 -8.50
N LYS A 174 7.65 -10.05 -8.67
CA LYS A 174 7.58 -11.09 -7.65
C LYS A 174 7.56 -12.46 -8.34
N ASP A 175 8.46 -13.34 -7.95
CA ASP A 175 8.54 -14.72 -8.45
C ASP A 175 8.63 -14.82 -10.00
N GLY A 176 9.33 -13.86 -10.64
CA GLY A 176 9.47 -13.78 -12.09
C GLY A 176 8.24 -13.21 -12.82
N VAL A 177 7.25 -12.71 -12.09
CA VAL A 177 6.06 -12.05 -12.64
C VAL A 177 6.18 -10.54 -12.46
N TYR A 178 6.04 -9.81 -13.56
CA TYR A 178 6.02 -8.34 -13.58
C TYR A 178 4.59 -7.83 -13.59
N PHE A 179 4.30 -6.82 -12.77
CA PHE A 179 2.97 -6.23 -12.63
C PHE A 179 3.04 -4.75 -12.24
N PRO A 180 1.98 -3.96 -12.47
CA PRO A 180 1.97 -2.55 -12.09
C PRO A 180 2.16 -2.34 -10.59
N ASP A 181 2.95 -1.32 -10.24
CA ASP A 181 3.01 -0.80 -8.89
C ASP A 181 1.64 -0.20 -8.52
N THR A 182 1.10 -0.66 -7.41
CA THR A 182 -0.16 -0.17 -6.84
C THR A 182 -0.05 -0.18 -5.33
N LEU A 183 -0.66 0.77 -4.67
CA LEU A 183 -0.57 0.83 -3.22
C LEU A 183 -1.86 1.29 -2.54
N VAL A 184 -2.00 0.92 -1.29
CA VAL A 184 -2.84 1.62 -0.32
C VAL A 184 -1.97 2.29 0.73
N GLY A 185 -2.44 3.39 1.27
CA GLY A 185 -1.76 4.12 2.33
C GLY A 185 -2.74 4.57 3.40
N THR A 186 -2.25 4.73 4.62
CA THR A 186 -3.07 5.10 5.78
C THR A 186 -3.28 6.60 5.92
N ASP A 187 -3.40 7.29 4.80
CA ASP A 187 -3.65 8.74 4.76
C ASP A 187 -4.47 9.12 3.53
N SER A 188 -5.28 10.18 3.64
CA SER A 188 -6.09 10.71 2.54
C SER A 188 -5.26 11.25 1.37
N HIS A 189 -4.00 11.64 1.60
CA HIS A 189 -3.07 12.13 0.58
C HIS A 189 -2.37 11.01 -0.21
N THR A 190 -2.61 9.75 0.10
CA THR A 190 -2.03 8.59 -0.63
C THR A 190 -2.31 8.67 -2.14
N THR A 191 -3.45 9.22 -2.54
CA THR A 191 -3.82 9.40 -3.95
C THR A 191 -2.91 10.37 -4.72
N MET A 192 -2.03 11.13 -4.07
CA MET A 192 -1.03 11.98 -4.76
C MET A 192 -0.10 11.16 -5.67
N ILE A 193 0.14 9.87 -5.36
CA ILE A 193 0.95 8.99 -6.19
C ILE A 193 0.38 8.81 -7.60
N ASN A 194 -0.91 9.08 -7.79
CA ASN A 194 -1.54 9.02 -9.11
C ASN A 194 -0.90 10.03 -10.09
N GLY A 195 -0.29 11.10 -9.59
CA GLY A 195 0.43 12.09 -10.40
C GLY A 195 1.61 11.52 -11.18
N ILE A 196 2.20 10.41 -10.72
CA ILE A 196 3.28 9.69 -11.41
C ILE A 196 2.79 8.38 -12.08
N GLY A 197 1.48 8.19 -12.20
CA GLY A 197 0.88 7.07 -12.92
C GLY A 197 0.72 5.78 -12.11
N VAL A 198 0.92 5.83 -10.80
CA VAL A 198 0.70 4.70 -9.89
C VAL A 198 -0.70 4.80 -9.28
N VAL A 199 -1.46 3.71 -9.28
CA VAL A 199 -2.77 3.67 -8.64
C VAL A 199 -2.58 3.56 -7.13
N GLY A 200 -3.02 4.59 -6.39
CA GLY A 200 -2.97 4.66 -4.94
C GLY A 200 -4.32 4.99 -4.34
N TRP A 201 -4.60 4.42 -3.17
CA TRP A 201 -5.86 4.54 -2.46
C TRP A 201 -5.62 4.85 -0.98
N GLY A 202 -6.33 5.82 -0.42
CA GLY A 202 -6.33 6.09 1.02
C GLY A 202 -7.27 5.14 1.74
N VAL A 203 -6.78 4.49 2.78
CA VAL A 203 -7.55 3.53 3.61
C VAL A 203 -7.32 3.80 5.09
N GLY A 204 -8.13 3.18 5.94
CA GLY A 204 -7.89 3.16 7.38
C GLY A 204 -6.83 2.13 7.79
N GLY A 205 -6.46 2.14 9.07
CA GLY A 205 -5.44 1.21 9.60
C GLY A 205 -5.84 -0.26 9.44
N ILE A 206 -7.08 -0.60 9.73
CA ILE A 206 -7.59 -1.99 9.67
C ILE A 206 -7.53 -2.53 8.24
N GLU A 207 -7.89 -1.73 7.23
CA GLU A 207 -7.80 -2.15 5.83
C GLU A 207 -6.35 -2.33 5.38
N ALA A 208 -5.45 -1.46 5.83
CA ALA A 208 -4.01 -1.60 5.55
C ALA A 208 -3.46 -2.89 6.19
N GLU A 209 -3.82 -3.18 7.44
CA GLU A 209 -3.42 -4.41 8.13
C GLU A 209 -3.96 -5.66 7.41
N ALA A 210 -5.23 -5.64 7.01
CA ALA A 210 -5.81 -6.73 6.22
C ALA A 210 -5.02 -6.95 4.92
N GLY A 211 -4.62 -5.87 4.24
CA GLY A 211 -3.75 -5.92 3.06
C GLY A 211 -2.37 -6.52 3.36
N MET A 212 -1.75 -6.17 4.49
CA MET A 212 -0.49 -6.78 4.94
C MET A 212 -0.63 -8.29 5.11
N LEU A 213 -1.77 -8.75 5.63
CA LEU A 213 -2.06 -10.17 5.85
C LEU A 213 -2.59 -10.89 4.59
N GLY A 214 -2.50 -10.24 3.42
CA GLY A 214 -2.87 -10.81 2.12
C GLY A 214 -4.38 -10.91 1.89
N GLN A 215 -5.16 -10.08 2.58
CA GLN A 215 -6.57 -9.90 2.24
C GLN A 215 -6.70 -8.82 1.16
N PRO A 216 -7.59 -8.98 0.19
CA PRO A 216 -7.87 -7.89 -0.73
C PRO A 216 -8.56 -6.73 -0.02
N VAL A 217 -8.26 -5.53 -0.43
CA VAL A 217 -9.01 -4.33 -0.05
C VAL A 217 -10.26 -4.26 -0.93
N THR A 218 -11.42 -4.24 -0.30
CA THR A 218 -12.71 -4.24 -1.02
C THR A 218 -13.22 -2.80 -1.16
N PHE A 219 -13.53 -2.41 -2.39
CA PHE A 219 -14.14 -1.11 -2.69
C PHE A 219 -15.17 -1.22 -3.81
N LEU A 220 -16.09 -0.26 -3.86
CA LEU A 220 -17.07 -0.20 -4.95
C LEU A 220 -16.39 0.08 -6.29
N VAL A 221 -16.89 -0.51 -7.36
CA VAL A 221 -16.41 -0.22 -8.71
C VAL A 221 -16.39 1.29 -8.96
N PRO A 222 -15.23 1.86 -9.38
CA PRO A 222 -15.11 3.31 -9.50
C PRO A 222 -15.76 3.85 -10.78
N GLU A 223 -16.30 5.06 -10.67
CA GLU A 223 -16.50 5.94 -11.82
C GLU A 223 -15.14 6.53 -12.22
N VAL A 224 -14.89 6.66 -13.50
CA VAL A 224 -13.64 7.23 -14.01
C VAL A 224 -13.92 8.50 -14.79
N VAL A 225 -13.34 9.61 -14.34
CA VAL A 225 -13.37 10.90 -15.02
C VAL A 225 -11.97 11.21 -15.56
N GLY A 226 -11.86 11.36 -16.87
CA GLY A 226 -10.62 11.75 -17.53
C GLY A 226 -10.52 13.28 -17.63
N VAL A 227 -9.34 13.82 -17.29
CA VAL A 227 -9.01 15.24 -17.49
C VAL A 227 -7.84 15.32 -18.47
N HIS A 228 -8.01 16.09 -19.53
CA HIS A 228 -6.94 16.40 -20.47
C HIS A 228 -6.51 17.85 -20.24
N MET A 229 -5.25 18.06 -19.86
CA MET A 229 -4.65 19.37 -19.62
C MET A 229 -3.72 19.78 -20.74
#